data_883a467e8654044e9cb90bc9dff35768
#
_entry.id   883a467e8654044e9cb90bc9dff35768
#
_cell.length_a   1.000
_cell.length_b   1.000
_cell.length_c   1.000
_cell.angle_alpha   90.00
_cell.angle_beta   90.00
_cell.angle_gamma   90.00
#
_symmetry.space_group_name_H-M   'P 1'
#
loop_
_entity.id
_entity.type
_entity.pdbx_description
1 polymer ?
#
loop_
_entity_poly.entity_id
_entity_poly.type
_entity_poly.pdbx_seq_one_letter_code
_entity_poly.pdbx_strand_id
1 'polypeptide(L)'
;CIGLTLFEGRKATIDELMRQADLAMYQSKSAGRNALHFFDPQMQAAVFQRVQLDNDLRSSLEQGDFRLHYQPQVDIHGKVVGAEALLRWHHPRRGMVLPGEFIALAEETGFILPLGQWVLETACQQLVEWSEDETTAAWTLSVNVSARQFHEPEFVESVLKRLRTTGAQPSRLRLELTESLMLRDVEEVIAKMEQLKAHGIGFALDDFGT
;
A
#
# COMPACT_ATOMS: atom_id res chain seq x y z
N CYS A 1 -25.51 -9.07 -6.77
CA CYS A 1 -25.51 -7.60 -6.69
C CYS A 1 -26.52 -7.02 -7.66
N ILE A 2 -27.29 -6.03 -7.25
CA ILE A 2 -28.32 -5.39 -8.08
C ILE A 2 -28.09 -3.87 -7.99
N GLY A 3 -28.03 -3.23 -9.16
CA GLY A 3 -28.04 -1.78 -9.29
C GLY A 3 -29.37 -1.31 -9.83
N LEU A 4 -29.93 -0.27 -9.25
CA LEU A 4 -31.21 0.31 -9.63
C LEU A 4 -31.06 1.80 -9.90
N THR A 5 -31.78 2.30 -10.91
CA THR A 5 -31.98 3.72 -11.13
C THR A 5 -33.45 4.05 -11.20
N LEU A 6 -33.84 5.20 -10.66
CA LEU A 6 -35.19 5.72 -10.75
C LEU A 6 -35.22 6.83 -11.78
N PHE A 7 -36.26 6.87 -12.60
CA PHE A 7 -36.43 7.92 -13.59
C PHE A 7 -37.89 8.36 -13.70
N GLU A 8 -38.08 9.62 -14.00
CA GLU A 8 -39.41 10.19 -14.26
C GLU A 8 -39.53 10.64 -15.72
N GLY A 9 -40.55 10.14 -16.38
CA GLY A 9 -40.90 10.54 -17.76
C GLY A 9 -39.81 10.14 -18.78
N ARG A 10 -39.61 11.03 -19.80
CA ARG A 10 -38.67 10.81 -20.92
C ARG A 10 -37.43 11.70 -20.88
N LYS A 11 -37.02 12.17 -19.69
CA LYS A 11 -35.93 13.11 -19.55
C LYS A 11 -34.52 12.48 -19.68
N ALA A 12 -34.41 11.18 -19.41
CA ALA A 12 -33.16 10.43 -19.53
C ALA A 12 -33.20 9.47 -20.72
N THR A 13 -32.07 9.30 -21.39
CA THR A 13 -31.93 8.29 -22.46
C THR A 13 -31.77 6.90 -21.85
N ILE A 14 -32.06 5.85 -22.63
CA ILE A 14 -31.87 4.45 -22.18
C ILE A 14 -30.40 4.22 -21.81
N ASP A 15 -29.46 4.72 -22.61
CA ASP A 15 -28.02 4.59 -22.35
C ASP A 15 -27.62 5.22 -21.03
N GLU A 16 -28.18 6.39 -20.71
CA GLU A 16 -27.94 7.05 -19.42
C GLU A 16 -28.48 6.24 -18.25
N LEU A 17 -29.70 5.69 -18.37
CA LEU A 17 -30.31 4.84 -17.34
C LEU A 17 -29.51 3.55 -17.13
N MET A 18 -29.04 2.91 -18.20
CA MET A 18 -28.18 1.73 -18.10
C MET A 18 -26.87 2.05 -17.43
N ARG A 19 -26.22 3.15 -17.78
CA ARG A 19 -24.99 3.59 -17.14
C ARG A 19 -25.17 3.85 -15.64
N GLN A 20 -26.26 4.49 -15.24
CA GLN A 20 -26.59 4.73 -13.83
C GLN A 20 -26.83 3.42 -13.07
N ALA A 21 -27.54 2.48 -13.63
CA ALA A 21 -27.78 1.16 -13.03
C ALA A 21 -26.47 0.36 -12.89
N ASP A 22 -25.57 0.44 -13.88
CA ASP A 22 -24.25 -0.20 -13.83
C ASP A 22 -23.37 0.40 -12.72
N LEU A 23 -23.38 1.72 -12.54
CA LEU A 23 -22.67 2.39 -11.45
C LEU A 23 -23.19 1.93 -10.08
N ALA A 24 -24.52 1.85 -9.90
CA ALA A 24 -25.12 1.36 -8.67
C ALA A 24 -24.80 -0.13 -8.42
N MET A 25 -24.77 -0.95 -9.48
CA MET A 25 -24.36 -2.35 -9.38
C MET A 25 -22.87 -2.49 -9.02
N TYR A 26 -22.00 -1.65 -9.54
CA TYR A 26 -20.58 -1.61 -9.18
C TYR A 26 -20.40 -1.30 -7.71
N GLN A 27 -21.12 -0.30 -7.18
CA GLN A 27 -21.13 0.03 -5.75
C GLN A 27 -21.57 -1.18 -4.89
N SER A 28 -22.59 -1.91 -5.38
CA SER A 28 -23.06 -3.13 -4.72
C SER A 28 -21.99 -4.22 -4.63
N LYS A 29 -21.10 -4.31 -5.62
CA LYS A 29 -19.98 -5.26 -5.64
C LYS A 29 -18.87 -4.82 -4.67
N SER A 30 -18.57 -3.53 -4.62
CA SER A 30 -17.53 -2.96 -3.76
C SER A 30 -17.91 -3.00 -2.28
N ALA A 31 -19.20 -2.88 -1.94
CA ALA A 31 -19.73 -2.91 -0.58
C ALA A 31 -19.87 -4.34 0.02
N GLY A 32 -19.18 -5.35 -0.52
CA GLY A 32 -19.17 -6.71 0.03
C GLY A 32 -20.10 -7.69 -0.68
N ARG A 33 -20.66 -7.34 -1.84
CA ARG A 33 -21.60 -8.18 -2.63
C ARG A 33 -22.92 -8.47 -1.90
N ASN A 34 -23.81 -9.22 -2.53
CA ASN A 34 -25.14 -9.60 -2.01
C ASN A 34 -25.98 -8.41 -1.50
N ALA A 35 -25.81 -7.25 -2.13
CA ALA A 35 -26.50 -6.00 -1.81
C ALA A 35 -27.22 -5.43 -3.02
N LEU A 36 -28.14 -4.50 -2.74
CA LEU A 36 -28.88 -3.74 -3.72
C LEU A 36 -28.58 -2.25 -3.45
N HIS A 37 -28.21 -1.52 -4.51
CA HIS A 37 -27.99 -0.07 -4.40
C HIS A 37 -28.82 0.67 -5.44
N PHE A 38 -29.36 1.80 -5.02
CA PHE A 38 -29.95 2.77 -5.94
C PHE A 38 -28.87 3.72 -6.43
N PHE A 39 -28.96 4.13 -7.68
CA PHE A 39 -28.09 5.16 -8.22
C PHE A 39 -28.26 6.48 -7.45
N ASP A 40 -27.14 7.03 -7.05
CA ASP A 40 -26.99 8.37 -6.50
C ASP A 40 -25.99 9.13 -7.39
N PRO A 41 -26.27 10.38 -7.81
CA PRO A 41 -25.29 11.19 -8.56
C PRO A 41 -23.90 11.26 -7.94
N GLN A 42 -23.78 11.13 -6.60
CA GLN A 42 -22.50 11.07 -5.88
C GLN A 42 -21.68 9.82 -6.27
N MET A 43 -22.32 8.73 -6.67
CA MET A 43 -21.60 7.51 -7.12
C MET A 43 -20.80 7.78 -8.39
N GLN A 44 -21.35 8.56 -9.33
CA GLN A 44 -20.63 8.95 -10.53
C GLN A 44 -19.44 9.84 -10.21
N ALA A 45 -19.62 10.79 -9.29
CA ALA A 45 -18.53 11.64 -8.83
C ALA A 45 -17.43 10.82 -8.13
N ALA A 46 -17.79 9.85 -7.29
CA ALA A 46 -16.85 8.97 -6.61
C ALA A 46 -16.02 8.11 -7.59
N VAL A 47 -16.67 7.54 -8.63
CA VAL A 47 -15.95 6.79 -9.67
C VAL A 47 -14.98 7.69 -10.44
N PHE A 48 -15.41 8.90 -10.80
CA PHE A 48 -14.55 9.86 -11.48
C PHE A 48 -13.34 10.26 -10.61
N GLN A 49 -13.59 10.57 -9.34
CA GLN A 49 -12.51 10.90 -8.37
C GLN A 49 -11.53 9.74 -8.21
N ARG A 50 -12.01 8.50 -8.20
CA ARG A 50 -11.18 7.30 -8.09
C ARG A 50 -10.27 7.12 -9.31
N VAL A 51 -10.82 7.31 -10.53
CA VAL A 51 -10.02 7.25 -11.77
C VAL A 51 -8.97 8.37 -11.80
N GLN A 52 -9.34 9.57 -11.35
CA GLN A 52 -8.37 10.67 -11.22
C GLN A 52 -7.28 10.32 -10.22
N LEU A 53 -7.64 9.75 -9.07
CA LEU A 53 -6.68 9.39 -8.03
C LEU A 53 -5.68 8.32 -8.51
N ASP A 54 -6.13 7.31 -9.28
CA ASP A 54 -5.25 6.30 -9.89
C ASP A 54 -4.26 6.92 -10.88
N ASN A 55 -4.73 7.84 -11.72
CA ASN A 55 -3.86 8.56 -12.66
C ASN A 55 -2.86 9.46 -11.92
N ASP A 56 -3.33 10.16 -10.89
CA ASP A 56 -2.48 11.03 -10.05
C ASP A 56 -1.41 10.20 -9.32
N LEU A 57 -1.73 8.99 -8.80
CA LEU A 57 -0.78 8.08 -8.17
C LEU A 57 0.40 7.74 -9.09
N ARG A 58 0.09 7.39 -10.34
CA ARG A 58 1.11 6.98 -11.32
C ARG A 58 2.04 8.14 -11.66
N SER A 59 1.47 9.31 -11.98
CA SER A 59 2.26 10.50 -12.29
C SER A 59 3.08 10.98 -11.08
N SER A 60 2.54 10.88 -9.86
CA SER A 60 3.23 11.31 -8.64
C SER A 60 4.45 10.45 -8.30
N LEU A 61 4.45 9.17 -8.65
CA LEU A 61 5.64 8.34 -8.47
C LEU A 61 6.80 8.82 -9.37
N GLU A 62 6.49 9.14 -10.62
CA GLU A 62 7.46 9.67 -11.59
C GLU A 62 7.96 11.07 -11.23
N GLN A 63 7.08 11.91 -10.67
CA GLN A 63 7.38 13.30 -10.25
C GLN A 63 8.07 13.37 -8.89
N GLY A 64 8.11 12.27 -8.14
CA GLY A 64 8.73 12.22 -6.83
C GLY A 64 7.91 12.93 -5.74
N ASP A 65 6.58 12.83 -5.79
CA ASP A 65 5.69 13.42 -4.79
C ASP A 65 5.53 12.56 -3.53
N PHE A 66 6.04 11.33 -3.55
CA PHE A 66 6.04 10.47 -2.38
C PHE A 66 7.21 10.77 -1.45
N ARG A 67 6.99 10.61 -0.13
CA ARG A 67 8.01 10.75 0.91
C ARG A 67 7.82 9.64 1.95
N LEU A 68 8.92 9.22 2.57
CA LEU A 68 8.85 8.43 3.79
C LEU A 68 9.02 9.36 5.00
N HIS A 69 8.08 9.27 5.93
CA HIS A 69 8.23 9.83 7.27
C HIS A 69 8.65 8.70 8.20
N TYR A 70 9.44 9.02 9.21
CA TYR A 70 10.03 8.03 10.11
C TYR A 70 9.48 8.24 11.51
N GLN A 71 8.69 7.27 11.99
CA GLN A 71 8.17 7.28 13.35
C GLN A 71 9.13 6.53 14.27
N PRO A 72 9.73 7.17 15.30
CA PRO A 72 10.67 6.50 16.18
C PRO A 72 10.05 5.32 16.91
N GLN A 73 10.80 4.21 16.98
CA GLN A 73 10.52 3.04 17.80
C GLN A 73 11.46 3.03 18.98
N VAL A 74 10.90 2.85 20.19
CA VAL A 74 11.67 2.87 21.45
C VAL A 74 11.65 1.51 22.13
N ASP A 75 12.71 1.21 22.87
CA ASP A 75 12.77 0.05 23.74
C ASP A 75 12.02 0.29 25.07
N ILE A 76 12.03 -0.69 25.96
CA ILE A 76 11.38 -0.61 27.30
C ILE A 76 11.97 0.46 28.22
N HIS A 77 13.13 1.00 27.87
CA HIS A 77 13.80 2.07 28.61
C HIS A 77 13.59 3.45 27.99
N GLY A 78 12.80 3.55 26.90
CA GLY A 78 12.54 4.79 26.17
C GLY A 78 13.67 5.22 25.23
N LYS A 79 14.66 4.36 25.00
CA LYS A 79 15.74 4.64 24.04
C LYS A 79 15.26 4.33 22.62
N VAL A 80 15.51 5.24 21.68
CA VAL A 80 15.21 5.00 20.26
C VAL A 80 16.14 3.90 19.74
N VAL A 81 15.54 2.85 19.15
CA VAL A 81 16.24 1.69 18.61
C VAL A 81 16.01 1.52 17.11
N GLY A 82 15.14 2.32 16.53
CA GLY A 82 14.78 2.29 15.12
C GLY A 82 13.63 3.21 14.79
N ALA A 83 13.08 3.04 13.61
CA ALA A 83 11.87 3.75 13.21
C ALA A 83 11.01 2.89 12.28
N GLU A 84 9.75 3.27 12.15
CA GLU A 84 8.84 2.78 11.11
C GLU A 84 8.78 3.77 9.95
N ALA A 85 8.91 3.27 8.73
CA ALA A 85 8.77 4.05 7.51
C ALA A 85 7.31 4.18 7.13
N LEU A 86 6.78 5.37 7.26
CA LEU A 86 5.39 5.69 6.98
C LEU A 86 5.29 6.45 5.67
N LEU A 87 4.67 5.85 4.67
CA LEU A 87 4.45 6.46 3.37
C LEU A 87 3.55 7.69 3.49
N ARG A 88 3.93 8.78 2.80
CA ARG A 88 3.15 10.02 2.69
C ARG A 88 3.14 10.47 1.23
N TRP A 89 1.99 10.90 0.75
CA TRP A 89 1.84 11.42 -0.60
C TRP A 89 1.59 12.93 -0.55
N HIS A 90 2.55 13.70 -1.01
CA HIS A 90 2.47 15.16 -1.11
C HIS A 90 1.85 15.55 -2.45
N HIS A 91 0.54 15.33 -2.58
CA HIS A 91 -0.19 15.56 -3.81
C HIS A 91 -0.21 17.08 -4.15
N PRO A 92 0.16 17.48 -5.38
CA PRO A 92 0.33 18.90 -5.72
C PRO A 92 -0.95 19.74 -5.59
N ARG A 93 -2.14 19.11 -5.70
CA ARG A 93 -3.44 19.79 -5.61
C ARG A 93 -4.21 19.51 -4.32
N ARG A 94 -3.96 18.38 -3.65
CA ARG A 94 -4.71 17.93 -2.46
C ARG A 94 -3.93 18.14 -1.16
N GLY A 95 -2.67 18.53 -1.25
CA GLY A 95 -1.77 18.55 -0.10
C GLY A 95 -1.34 17.16 0.35
N MET A 96 -1.17 16.95 1.64
CA MET A 96 -0.77 15.63 2.16
C MET A 96 -1.94 14.66 2.16
N VAL A 97 -1.82 13.58 1.40
CA VAL A 97 -2.77 12.47 1.34
C VAL A 97 -2.21 11.30 2.16
N LEU A 98 -3.03 10.77 3.06
CA LEU A 98 -2.63 9.69 3.96
C LEU A 98 -2.80 8.30 3.31
N PRO A 99 -2.03 7.28 3.75
CA PRO A 99 -2.08 5.92 3.18
C PRO A 99 -3.48 5.33 3.09
N GLY A 100 -4.32 5.51 4.12
CA GLY A 100 -5.70 5.01 4.14
C GLY A 100 -6.58 5.49 2.98
N GLU A 101 -6.21 6.59 2.31
CA GLU A 101 -6.97 7.12 1.18
C GLU A 101 -6.59 6.49 -0.16
N PHE A 102 -5.37 5.95 -0.31
CA PHE A 102 -4.88 5.50 -1.62
C PHE A 102 -4.30 4.08 -1.65
N ILE A 103 -3.91 3.48 -0.52
CA ILE A 103 -3.30 2.14 -0.50
C ILE A 103 -4.27 1.10 -1.05
N ALA A 104 -5.54 1.10 -0.61
CA ALA A 104 -6.53 0.16 -1.13
C ALA A 104 -6.71 0.27 -2.66
N LEU A 105 -6.70 1.50 -3.20
CA LEU A 105 -6.74 1.74 -4.64
C LEU A 105 -5.48 1.22 -5.34
N ALA A 106 -4.30 1.49 -4.77
CA ALA A 106 -3.03 1.01 -5.30
C ALA A 106 -2.97 -0.53 -5.33
N GLU A 107 -3.51 -1.21 -4.31
CA GLU A 107 -3.63 -2.67 -4.28
C GLU A 107 -4.56 -3.19 -5.37
N GLU A 108 -5.77 -2.62 -5.49
CA GLU A 108 -6.75 -3.05 -6.51
C GLU A 108 -6.22 -2.87 -7.93
N THR A 109 -5.57 -1.74 -8.21
CA THR A 109 -5.04 -1.43 -9.55
C THR A 109 -3.68 -2.08 -9.83
N GLY A 110 -3.03 -2.68 -8.82
CA GLY A 110 -1.69 -3.25 -8.92
C GLY A 110 -0.56 -2.22 -8.80
N PHE A 111 -0.91 -0.94 -8.62
CA PHE A 111 0.09 0.11 -8.46
C PHE A 111 0.91 -0.02 -7.17
N ILE A 112 0.39 -0.78 -6.18
CA ILE A 112 1.13 -1.10 -4.95
C ILE A 112 2.49 -1.77 -5.23
N LEU A 113 2.66 -2.47 -6.36
CA LEU A 113 3.92 -3.13 -6.71
C LEU A 113 5.03 -2.13 -7.03
N PRO A 114 4.90 -1.22 -8.02
CA PRO A 114 5.94 -0.21 -8.28
C PRO A 114 6.11 0.76 -7.11
N LEU A 115 5.03 1.13 -6.41
CA LEU A 115 5.10 1.98 -5.23
C LEU A 115 5.90 1.33 -4.10
N GLY A 116 5.64 0.06 -3.80
CA GLY A 116 6.36 -0.67 -2.76
C GLY A 116 7.83 -0.94 -3.13
N GLN A 117 8.13 -1.08 -4.42
CA GLN A 117 9.50 -1.12 -4.89
C GLN A 117 10.25 0.18 -4.58
N TRP A 118 9.62 1.33 -4.82
CA TRP A 118 10.18 2.64 -4.48
C TRP A 118 10.34 2.80 -2.96
N VAL A 119 9.35 2.37 -2.17
CA VAL A 119 9.42 2.42 -0.69
C VAL A 119 10.62 1.61 -0.18
N LEU A 120 10.79 0.37 -0.62
CA LEU A 120 11.91 -0.48 -0.21
C LEU A 120 13.26 0.10 -0.60
N GLU A 121 13.36 0.66 -1.81
CA GLU A 121 14.59 1.30 -2.27
C GLU A 121 14.95 2.51 -1.42
N THR A 122 13.97 3.41 -1.19
CA THR A 122 14.15 4.59 -0.34
C THR A 122 14.50 4.22 1.10
N ALA A 123 13.86 3.19 1.66
CA ALA A 123 14.17 2.69 2.99
C ALA A 123 15.59 2.12 3.09
N CYS A 124 16.04 1.38 2.08
CA CYS A 124 17.43 0.88 2.05
C CYS A 124 18.44 2.02 1.93
N GLN A 125 18.17 3.05 1.13
CA GLN A 125 19.00 4.25 1.05
C GLN A 125 19.09 4.97 2.40
N GLN A 126 17.96 5.11 3.09
CA GLN A 126 17.93 5.72 4.42
C GLN A 126 18.73 4.94 5.46
N LEU A 127 18.71 3.60 5.41
CA LEU A 127 19.54 2.77 6.27
C LEU A 127 21.03 2.99 6.03
N VAL A 128 21.43 3.24 4.78
CA VAL A 128 22.83 3.57 4.46
C VAL A 128 23.19 4.94 5.03
N GLU A 129 22.36 5.96 4.84
CA GLU A 129 22.57 7.30 5.44
C GLU A 129 22.68 7.22 6.97
N TRP A 130 21.79 6.45 7.63
CA TRP A 130 21.86 6.26 9.08
C TRP A 130 23.12 5.52 9.55
N SER A 131 23.72 4.69 8.69
CA SER A 131 24.94 3.96 9.03
C SER A 131 26.17 4.86 9.16
N GLU A 132 26.11 6.07 8.64
CA GLU A 132 27.21 7.07 8.68
C GLU A 132 27.24 7.87 10.01
N ASP A 133 26.15 7.87 10.79
CA ASP A 133 26.04 8.56 12.07
C ASP A 133 26.05 7.56 13.23
N GLU A 134 26.99 7.73 14.19
CA GLU A 134 27.15 6.84 15.34
C GLU A 134 25.86 6.68 16.18
N THR A 135 24.99 7.70 16.21
CA THR A 135 23.73 7.68 16.95
C THR A 135 22.70 6.75 16.30
N THR A 136 22.64 6.72 14.97
CA THR A 136 21.63 6.00 14.20
C THR A 136 22.14 4.74 13.52
N ALA A 137 23.45 4.52 13.49
CA ALA A 137 24.08 3.38 12.82
C ALA A 137 23.56 2.01 13.30
N ALA A 138 23.07 1.95 14.54
CA ALA A 138 22.49 0.73 15.12
C ALA A 138 20.97 0.62 14.92
N TRP A 139 20.28 1.64 14.41
CA TRP A 139 18.83 1.64 14.25
C TRP A 139 18.35 0.65 13.20
N THR A 140 17.16 0.11 13.45
CA THR A 140 16.43 -0.70 12.48
C THR A 140 15.36 0.15 11.81
N LEU A 141 15.01 -0.17 10.56
CA LEU A 141 13.91 0.46 9.85
C LEU A 141 12.86 -0.58 9.47
N SER A 142 11.67 -0.38 10.01
CA SER A 142 10.49 -1.19 9.69
C SER A 142 9.78 -0.64 8.46
N VAL A 143 9.39 -1.53 7.56
CA VAL A 143 8.70 -1.18 6.30
C VAL A 143 7.47 -2.06 6.16
N ASN A 144 6.31 -1.44 6.00
CA ASN A 144 5.05 -2.12 5.71
C ASN A 144 5.06 -2.74 4.31
N VAL A 145 4.65 -4.00 4.21
CA VAL A 145 4.57 -4.76 2.96
C VAL A 145 3.17 -5.33 2.80
N SER A 146 2.51 -5.00 1.69
CA SER A 146 1.18 -5.54 1.40
C SER A 146 1.22 -7.03 1.05
N ALA A 147 0.12 -7.74 1.32
CA ALA A 147 -0.02 -9.14 0.95
C ALA A 147 0.21 -9.36 -0.56
N ARG A 148 -0.29 -8.44 -1.40
CA ARG A 148 -0.10 -8.51 -2.85
C ARG A 148 1.37 -8.46 -3.26
N GLN A 149 2.17 -7.60 -2.63
CA GLN A 149 3.62 -7.52 -2.89
C GLN A 149 4.34 -8.78 -2.44
N PHE A 150 4.01 -9.29 -1.25
CA PHE A 150 4.68 -10.45 -0.69
C PHE A 150 4.42 -11.72 -1.50
N HIS A 151 3.22 -11.86 -2.10
CA HIS A 151 2.88 -12.98 -2.98
C HIS A 151 3.53 -12.92 -4.37
N GLU A 152 4.14 -11.77 -4.76
CA GLU A 152 4.86 -11.72 -6.04
C GLU A 152 6.00 -12.77 -6.07
N PRO A 153 6.13 -13.54 -7.17
CA PRO A 153 7.15 -14.59 -7.25
C PRO A 153 8.58 -14.07 -7.05
N GLU A 154 8.84 -12.86 -7.55
CA GLU A 154 10.18 -12.23 -7.51
C GLU A 154 10.40 -11.37 -6.26
N PHE A 155 9.49 -11.39 -5.28
CA PHE A 155 9.57 -10.50 -4.12
C PHE A 155 10.90 -10.65 -3.36
N VAL A 156 11.29 -11.88 -3.04
CA VAL A 156 12.54 -12.17 -2.31
C VAL A 156 13.74 -11.63 -3.06
N GLU A 157 13.86 -11.97 -4.37
CA GLU A 157 14.99 -11.49 -5.20
C GLU A 157 15.00 -9.97 -5.33
N SER A 158 13.82 -9.36 -5.42
CA SER A 158 13.63 -7.91 -5.49
C SER A 158 14.15 -7.20 -4.23
N VAL A 159 13.86 -7.73 -3.03
CA VAL A 159 14.36 -7.19 -1.75
C VAL A 159 15.88 -7.37 -1.66
N LEU A 160 16.39 -8.58 -1.92
CA LEU A 160 17.83 -8.87 -1.86
C LEU A 160 18.63 -8.05 -2.87
N LYS A 161 18.08 -7.82 -4.06
CA LYS A 161 18.71 -6.96 -5.08
C LYS A 161 18.88 -5.54 -4.54
N ARG A 162 17.86 -4.95 -3.90
CA ARG A 162 17.92 -3.59 -3.35
C ARG A 162 18.95 -3.46 -2.24
N LEU A 163 18.99 -4.42 -1.33
CA LEU A 163 20.03 -4.46 -0.30
C LEU A 163 21.44 -4.49 -0.91
N ARG A 164 21.66 -5.33 -1.95
CA ARG A 164 22.94 -5.40 -2.63
C ARG A 164 23.30 -4.10 -3.36
N THR A 165 22.34 -3.50 -4.07
CA THR A 165 22.61 -2.29 -4.88
C THR A 165 22.80 -1.04 -4.04
N THR A 166 22.11 -0.91 -2.92
CA THR A 166 22.26 0.23 -2.00
C THR A 166 23.42 0.05 -1.02
N GLY A 167 23.78 -1.18 -0.70
CA GLY A 167 24.76 -1.49 0.34
C GLY A 167 24.15 -1.50 1.76
N ALA A 168 22.83 -1.43 1.89
CA ALA A 168 22.16 -1.48 3.19
C ALA A 168 22.38 -2.83 3.89
N GLN A 169 22.60 -2.79 5.20
CA GLN A 169 22.78 -3.99 6.02
C GLN A 169 21.43 -4.71 6.21
N PRO A 170 21.29 -5.98 5.78
CA PRO A 170 20.02 -6.71 5.86
C PRO A 170 19.45 -6.79 7.28
N SER A 171 20.32 -6.91 8.30
CA SER A 171 19.92 -7.01 9.71
C SER A 171 19.30 -5.72 10.28
N ARG A 172 19.37 -4.63 9.54
CA ARG A 172 18.73 -3.35 9.91
C ARG A 172 17.37 -3.16 9.26
N LEU A 173 17.03 -3.94 8.24
CA LEU A 173 15.71 -3.92 7.60
C LEU A 173 14.76 -4.88 8.33
N ARG A 174 13.58 -4.40 8.65
CA ARG A 174 12.48 -5.20 9.16
C ARG A 174 11.27 -5.04 8.25
N LEU A 175 10.64 -6.15 7.87
CA LEU A 175 9.41 -6.12 7.08
C LEU A 175 8.21 -6.35 8.00
N GLU A 176 7.24 -5.46 7.94
CA GLU A 176 5.99 -5.56 8.69
C GLU A 176 4.90 -6.12 7.78
N LEU A 177 4.29 -7.21 8.23
CA LEU A 177 3.30 -7.98 7.47
C LEU A 177 1.99 -7.99 8.25
N THR A 178 0.88 -7.82 7.55
CA THR A 178 -0.45 -7.94 8.17
C THR A 178 -0.83 -9.40 8.39
N GLU A 179 -1.68 -9.69 9.39
CA GLU A 179 -2.19 -11.03 9.67
C GLU A 179 -2.89 -11.66 8.45
N SER A 180 -3.56 -10.85 7.64
CA SER A 180 -4.28 -11.31 6.45
C SER A 180 -3.38 -12.01 5.41
N LEU A 181 -2.08 -11.74 5.42
CA LEU A 181 -1.10 -12.44 4.59
C LEU A 181 -1.04 -13.94 4.90
N MET A 182 -1.22 -14.32 6.18
CA MET A 182 -1.16 -15.71 6.64
C MET A 182 -2.41 -16.53 6.32
N LEU A 183 -3.46 -15.92 5.77
CA LEU A 183 -4.72 -16.62 5.46
C LEU A 183 -4.67 -17.39 4.14
N ARG A 184 -3.66 -17.19 3.31
CA ARG A 184 -3.50 -17.88 2.01
C ARG A 184 -2.06 -18.33 1.84
N ASP A 185 -1.90 -19.52 1.26
CA ASP A 185 -0.61 -20.06 0.83
C ASP A 185 0.50 -19.98 1.92
N VAL A 186 0.14 -20.39 3.14
CA VAL A 186 1.00 -20.28 4.35
C VAL A 186 2.39 -20.88 4.12
N GLU A 187 2.48 -22.01 3.41
CA GLU A 187 3.75 -22.68 3.14
C GLU A 187 4.67 -21.81 2.27
N GLU A 188 4.12 -21.15 1.23
CA GLU A 188 4.88 -20.21 0.38
C GLU A 188 5.34 -18.99 1.18
N VAL A 189 4.45 -18.45 2.02
CA VAL A 189 4.78 -17.29 2.89
C VAL A 189 5.93 -17.66 3.84
N ILE A 190 5.86 -18.80 4.51
CA ILE A 190 6.92 -19.28 5.42
C ILE A 190 8.22 -19.45 4.65
N ALA A 191 8.21 -20.10 3.48
CA ALA A 191 9.41 -20.30 2.68
C ALA A 191 10.09 -18.99 2.27
N LYS A 192 9.33 -17.99 1.85
CA LYS A 192 9.84 -16.65 1.54
C LYS A 192 10.41 -15.95 2.77
N MET A 193 9.72 -16.04 3.91
CA MET A 193 10.21 -15.49 5.18
C MET A 193 11.53 -16.15 5.63
N GLU A 194 11.65 -17.46 5.51
CA GLU A 194 12.87 -18.19 5.85
C GLU A 194 14.05 -17.79 4.96
N GLN A 195 13.82 -17.64 3.65
CA GLN A 195 14.84 -17.16 2.73
C GLN A 195 15.33 -15.76 3.11
N LEU A 196 14.43 -14.82 3.40
CA LEU A 196 14.79 -13.46 3.80
C LEU A 196 15.49 -13.44 5.17
N LYS A 197 15.00 -14.24 6.14
CA LYS A 197 15.65 -14.40 7.47
C LYS A 197 17.06 -14.96 7.37
N ALA A 198 17.31 -15.91 6.45
CA ALA A 198 18.63 -16.46 6.21
C ALA A 198 19.67 -15.38 5.76
N HIS A 199 19.18 -14.27 5.19
CA HIS A 199 20.00 -13.10 4.86
C HIS A 199 20.04 -12.05 5.98
N GLY A 200 19.38 -12.28 7.12
CA GLY A 200 19.40 -11.40 8.27
C GLY A 200 18.25 -10.40 8.36
N ILE A 201 17.29 -10.41 7.43
CA ILE A 201 16.14 -9.49 7.45
C ILE A 201 15.19 -9.87 8.59
N GLY A 202 14.75 -8.88 9.38
CA GLY A 202 13.77 -9.04 10.44
C GLY A 202 12.33 -9.02 9.94
N PHE A 203 11.42 -9.55 10.77
CA PHE A 203 9.97 -9.49 10.51
C PHE A 203 9.23 -9.02 11.76
N ALA A 204 8.13 -8.31 11.56
CA ALA A 204 7.12 -8.02 12.55
C ALA A 204 5.73 -8.33 11.96
N LEU A 205 4.79 -8.67 12.83
CA LEU A 205 3.38 -8.81 12.45
C LEU A 205 2.66 -7.54 12.94
N ASP A 206 1.97 -6.89 12.04
CA ASP A 206 1.15 -5.71 12.31
C ASP A 206 -0.33 -6.10 12.36
N ASP A 207 -1.15 -5.31 13.05
CA ASP A 207 -2.60 -5.50 13.22
C ASP A 207 -3.00 -6.87 13.82
N PHE A 208 -2.17 -7.46 14.70
CA PHE A 208 -2.47 -8.75 15.29
C PHE A 208 -3.65 -8.67 16.27
N GLY A 209 -4.76 -9.35 15.92
CA GLY A 209 -5.94 -9.47 16.77
C GLY A 209 -6.97 -8.35 16.64
N THR A 210 -6.98 -7.57 15.54
CA THR A 210 -7.99 -6.54 15.25
C THR A 210 -9.15 -7.04 14.41
#